data_309092351f3dcdf46bf3e76df7415bea
#
_entry.id   309092351f3dcdf46bf3e76df7415bea
#
_cell.length_a   1.000
_cell.length_b   1.000
_cell.length_c   1.000
_cell.angle_alpha   90.00
_cell.angle_beta   90.00
_cell.angle_gamma   90.00
#
_symmetry.space_group_name_H-M   'P 1'
#
loop_
_entity.id
_entity.type
_entity.pdbx_description
1 polymer ?
#
loop_
_entity_poly.entity_id
_entity_poly.type
_entity_poly.pdbx_seq_one_letter_code
_entity_poly.pdbx_strand_id
1 'polypeptide(L)'
;MPARFDVIILGGGAAGLMCAIAAGQRGRRVVVLESANKIGKKILMSGGGRCNFTNLHCRPSNYLSANPHFCISALSRYTQWDFVALVEKHGIAYHDKGAGQLFCDDSSKEILAMLETECEDAGVEILTHCEDMAVEHDTSYIVSSSKGPFVGDSLVIATGGLSIPKMGASDFGYRLAKQFGLSVVDTRAGLVPFTFTGAMHELTDRLSGVSLPATITASGNTFTDDILFTHRGLSGPASLQASSYWSPGEDITLNLLPSANAEDLLSDAKIKQPKALLRTVLSEHLPRALVLELQELFWPDATDQRVADIPDSELRKIGSILQAWTLKPASTEGYRTAEVTLGGIDTNELSSQTMACKRQPGLYCIGEVVDVAGHLGGFNFQWAWASAQAAGQAV
;
A
#
# COMPACT_ATOMS: atom_id res chain seq x y z
N MET A 1 -14.17 34.41 20.47
CA MET A 1 -14.48 33.08 21.05
C MET A 1 -13.97 32.02 20.08
N PRO A 2 -13.48 30.87 20.50
CA PRO A 2 -13.11 29.80 19.62
C PRO A 2 -14.31 29.35 18.78
N ALA A 3 -14.06 28.97 17.51
CA ALA A 3 -15.10 28.40 16.66
C ALA A 3 -15.50 27.02 17.19
N ARG A 4 -16.81 26.78 17.34
CA ARG A 4 -17.35 25.53 17.87
C ARG A 4 -17.93 24.66 16.75
N PHE A 5 -17.61 23.38 16.77
CA PHE A 5 -18.05 22.35 15.84
C PHE A 5 -18.58 21.14 16.59
N ASP A 6 -19.36 20.29 15.95
CA ASP A 6 -19.70 18.99 16.50
C ASP A 6 -18.52 18.03 16.32
N VAL A 7 -17.80 18.14 15.18
CA VAL A 7 -16.73 17.23 14.79
C VAL A 7 -15.52 18.00 14.27
N ILE A 8 -14.36 17.73 14.82
CA ILE A 8 -13.05 18.18 14.30
C ILE A 8 -12.33 16.97 13.70
N ILE A 9 -11.90 17.06 12.45
CA ILE A 9 -11.17 16.01 11.74
C ILE A 9 -9.75 16.49 11.46
N LEU A 10 -8.75 15.74 11.93
CA LEU A 10 -7.34 16.02 11.72
C LEU A 10 -6.83 15.23 10.50
N GLY A 11 -6.59 15.94 9.39
CA GLY A 11 -6.10 15.41 8.12
C GLY A 11 -7.15 15.43 7.01
N GLY A 12 -6.85 16.16 5.94
CA GLY A 12 -7.65 16.30 4.73
C GLY A 12 -7.28 15.27 3.65
N GLY A 13 -6.94 14.04 4.04
CA GLY A 13 -6.73 12.91 3.14
C GLY A 13 -8.03 12.16 2.81
N ALA A 14 -7.89 11.02 2.13
CA ALA A 14 -9.02 10.18 1.71
C ALA A 14 -9.99 9.86 2.86
N ALA A 15 -9.49 9.35 3.98
CA ALA A 15 -10.31 9.00 5.12
C ALA A 15 -10.95 10.23 5.78
N GLY A 16 -10.21 11.32 5.96
CA GLY A 16 -10.73 12.53 6.58
C GLY A 16 -11.86 13.17 5.79
N LEU A 17 -11.70 13.32 4.48
CA LEU A 17 -12.73 13.89 3.61
C LEU A 17 -13.99 13.03 3.59
N MET A 18 -13.86 11.71 3.43
CA MET A 18 -15.01 10.80 3.44
C MET A 18 -15.73 10.78 4.79
N CYS A 19 -15.01 10.88 5.92
CA CYS A 19 -15.61 10.99 7.24
C CYS A 19 -16.38 12.32 7.41
N ALA A 20 -15.80 13.41 6.91
CA ALA A 20 -16.42 14.72 6.91
C ALA A 20 -17.73 14.75 6.13
N ILE A 21 -17.75 14.15 4.94
CA ILE A 21 -18.95 13.98 4.11
C ILE A 21 -20.03 13.23 4.90
N ALA A 22 -19.68 12.05 5.43
CA ALA A 22 -20.65 11.22 6.15
C ALA A 22 -21.22 11.88 7.41
N ALA A 23 -20.42 12.64 8.15
CA ALA A 23 -20.88 13.39 9.33
C ALA A 23 -21.71 14.62 8.93
N GLY A 24 -21.27 15.39 7.92
CA GLY A 24 -21.98 16.57 7.43
C GLY A 24 -23.34 16.23 6.84
N GLN A 25 -23.47 15.16 6.08
CA GLN A 25 -24.76 14.66 5.55
C GLN A 25 -25.77 14.29 6.66
N ARG A 26 -25.30 14.03 7.89
CA ARG A 26 -26.17 13.86 9.08
C ARG A 26 -26.51 15.17 9.78
N GLY A 27 -26.12 16.30 9.22
CA GLY A 27 -26.37 17.62 9.79
C GLY A 27 -25.37 18.02 10.90
N ARG A 28 -24.23 17.32 11.03
CA ARG A 28 -23.17 17.72 11.95
C ARG A 28 -22.41 18.92 11.39
N ARG A 29 -22.03 19.83 12.26
CA ARG A 29 -21.11 20.93 11.92
C ARG A 29 -19.67 20.42 12.00
N VAL A 30 -19.04 20.26 10.84
CA VAL A 30 -17.74 19.60 10.68
C VAL A 30 -16.69 20.59 10.21
N VAL A 31 -15.47 20.50 10.80
CA VAL A 31 -14.27 21.13 10.28
C VAL A 31 -13.18 20.11 10.03
N VAL A 32 -12.52 20.18 8.87
CA VAL A 32 -11.32 19.43 8.52
C VAL A 32 -10.10 20.34 8.63
N LEU A 33 -9.13 19.96 9.45
CA LEU A 33 -7.87 20.67 9.64
C LEU A 33 -6.74 19.91 8.96
N GLU A 34 -6.20 20.48 7.88
CA GLU A 34 -5.08 19.92 7.11
C GLU A 34 -3.83 20.75 7.31
N SER A 35 -2.73 20.13 7.72
CA SER A 35 -1.45 20.80 7.94
C SER A 35 -0.78 21.24 6.64
N ALA A 36 -0.99 20.48 5.58
CA ALA A 36 -0.40 20.76 4.29
C ALA A 36 -1.12 21.91 3.55
N ASN A 37 -0.52 22.37 2.48
CA ASN A 37 -1.08 23.43 1.61
C ASN A 37 -2.25 22.97 0.72
N LYS A 38 -2.49 21.68 0.65
CA LYS A 38 -3.57 21.06 -0.17
C LYS A 38 -4.06 19.79 0.48
N ILE A 39 -5.35 19.54 0.37
CA ILE A 39 -5.98 18.27 0.71
C ILE A 39 -5.69 17.20 -0.36
N GLY A 40 -5.90 15.93 -0.05
CA GLY A 40 -5.90 14.83 -1.01
C GLY A 40 -4.57 14.53 -1.68
N LYS A 41 -3.42 14.95 -1.14
CA LYS A 41 -2.10 14.79 -1.79
C LYS A 41 -1.80 13.35 -2.19
N LYS A 42 -2.08 12.36 -1.32
CA LYS A 42 -1.88 10.93 -1.65
C LYS A 42 -2.86 10.46 -2.74
N ILE A 43 -4.08 10.99 -2.78
CA ILE A 43 -5.05 10.71 -3.86
C ILE A 43 -4.44 11.16 -5.20
N LEU A 44 -3.97 12.41 -5.26
CA LEU A 44 -3.42 13.00 -6.49
C LEU A 44 -2.20 12.26 -7.03
N MET A 45 -1.38 11.66 -6.18
CA MET A 45 -0.16 10.95 -6.58
C MET A 45 -0.39 9.46 -6.87
N SER A 46 -1.44 8.89 -6.33
CA SER A 46 -1.72 7.46 -6.44
C SER A 46 -1.98 7.01 -7.88
N GLY A 47 -1.65 5.75 -8.17
CA GLY A 47 -1.90 5.15 -9.47
C GLY A 47 -1.24 5.90 -10.65
N GLY A 48 -0.08 6.55 -10.41
CA GLY A 48 0.58 7.35 -11.44
C GLY A 48 -0.22 8.59 -11.88
N GLY A 49 -1.03 9.16 -10.97
CA GLY A 49 -1.87 10.32 -11.23
C GLY A 49 -3.27 10.01 -11.76
N ARG A 50 -3.66 8.71 -11.78
CA ARG A 50 -5.00 8.24 -12.19
C ARG A 50 -5.84 7.70 -11.05
N CYS A 51 -5.34 7.69 -9.84
CA CYS A 51 -5.96 7.15 -8.62
C CYS A 51 -6.49 5.72 -8.75
N ASN A 52 -5.80 4.77 -8.16
CA ASN A 52 -6.36 3.43 -7.96
C ASN A 52 -7.32 3.48 -6.77
N PHE A 53 -8.56 3.90 -7.01
CA PHE A 53 -9.48 4.33 -5.95
C PHE A 53 -10.14 3.19 -5.18
N THR A 54 -10.20 1.97 -5.74
CA THR A 54 -10.68 0.75 -5.04
C THR A 54 -10.29 -0.50 -5.81
N ASN A 55 -10.67 -1.67 -5.28
CA ASN A 55 -10.50 -2.97 -5.92
C ASN A 55 -11.80 -3.78 -5.87
N LEU A 56 -12.19 -4.40 -6.99
CA LEU A 56 -13.40 -5.22 -7.09
C LEU A 56 -13.37 -6.47 -6.19
N HIS A 57 -12.17 -6.90 -5.80
CA HIS A 57 -11.94 -8.13 -5.02
C HIS A 57 -11.63 -7.86 -3.55
N CYS A 58 -12.07 -6.71 -3.01
CA CYS A 58 -11.87 -6.38 -1.60
C CYS A 58 -12.49 -7.43 -0.68
N ARG A 59 -11.63 -8.06 0.13
CA ARG A 59 -12.00 -9.05 1.16
C ARG A 59 -11.14 -8.82 2.40
N PRO A 60 -11.60 -9.19 3.60
CA PRO A 60 -10.80 -9.04 4.82
C PRO A 60 -9.41 -9.68 4.76
N SER A 61 -9.25 -10.77 4.02
CA SER A 61 -7.96 -11.46 3.81
C SER A 61 -6.94 -10.63 3.01
N ASN A 62 -7.33 -9.54 2.39
CA ASN A 62 -6.42 -8.61 1.72
C ASN A 62 -5.83 -7.54 2.66
N TYR A 63 -6.09 -7.64 3.95
CA TYR A 63 -5.63 -6.65 4.93
C TYR A 63 -4.77 -7.28 6.02
N LEU A 64 -3.66 -6.63 6.33
CA LEU A 64 -2.75 -6.97 7.41
C LEU A 64 -3.09 -6.13 8.63
N SER A 65 -3.19 -6.76 9.78
CA SER A 65 -3.39 -6.14 11.08
C SER A 65 -3.01 -7.15 12.16
N ALA A 66 -2.64 -6.71 13.35
CA ALA A 66 -2.51 -7.59 14.52
C ALA A 66 -3.86 -8.28 14.86
N ASN A 67 -4.99 -7.65 14.49
CA ASN A 67 -6.31 -8.24 14.56
C ASN A 67 -6.94 -8.35 13.16
N PRO A 68 -6.78 -9.48 12.45
CA PRO A 68 -7.24 -9.64 11.07
C PRO A 68 -8.77 -9.55 10.90
N HIS A 69 -9.54 -9.60 11.99
CA HIS A 69 -11.00 -9.50 11.96
C HIS A 69 -11.52 -8.06 12.11
N PHE A 70 -10.66 -7.12 12.50
CA PHE A 70 -11.09 -5.75 12.81
C PHE A 70 -11.76 -5.05 11.62
N CYS A 71 -11.22 -5.19 10.42
CA CYS A 71 -11.71 -4.50 9.22
C CYS A 71 -13.06 -5.02 8.71
N ILE A 72 -13.50 -6.24 9.11
CA ILE A 72 -14.68 -6.92 8.55
C ILE A 72 -15.94 -6.05 8.62
N SER A 73 -16.22 -5.47 9.80
CA SER A 73 -17.44 -4.70 10.01
C SER A 73 -17.51 -3.44 9.15
N ALA A 74 -16.41 -2.70 9.03
CA ALA A 74 -16.37 -1.48 8.23
C ALA A 74 -16.50 -1.82 6.73
N LEU A 75 -15.71 -2.79 6.23
CA LEU A 75 -15.72 -3.21 4.83
C LEU A 75 -17.05 -3.80 4.38
N SER A 76 -17.80 -4.44 5.28
CA SER A 76 -19.12 -5.01 4.94
C SER A 76 -20.23 -3.97 4.87
N ARG A 77 -20.08 -2.82 5.55
CA ARG A 77 -21.09 -1.74 5.59
C ARG A 77 -20.83 -0.64 4.56
N TYR A 78 -19.60 -0.50 4.10
CA TYR A 78 -19.23 0.36 3.00
C TYR A 78 -18.27 -0.40 2.09
N THR A 79 -18.84 -1.00 1.07
CA THR A 79 -18.15 -1.88 0.13
C THR A 79 -17.49 -1.08 -1.00
N GLN A 80 -16.69 -1.75 -1.82
CA GLN A 80 -16.15 -1.16 -3.05
C GLN A 80 -17.26 -0.68 -3.99
N TRP A 81 -18.42 -1.33 -4.00
CA TRP A 81 -19.55 -0.97 -4.85
C TRP A 81 -20.22 0.34 -4.42
N ASP A 82 -20.22 0.64 -3.12
CA ASP A 82 -20.74 1.92 -2.60
C ASP A 82 -19.85 3.07 -3.08
N PHE A 83 -18.51 2.89 -3.09
CA PHE A 83 -17.62 3.91 -3.62
C PHE A 83 -17.72 4.02 -5.14
N VAL A 84 -17.83 2.90 -5.87
CA VAL A 84 -18.08 2.91 -7.33
C VAL A 84 -19.36 3.66 -7.65
N ALA A 85 -20.46 3.42 -6.92
CA ALA A 85 -21.70 4.15 -7.10
C ALA A 85 -21.53 5.68 -6.89
N LEU A 86 -20.68 6.09 -5.95
CA LEU A 86 -20.36 7.51 -5.76
C LEU A 86 -19.58 8.07 -6.96
N VAL A 87 -18.59 7.35 -7.46
CA VAL A 87 -17.82 7.72 -8.67
C VAL A 87 -18.75 7.85 -9.89
N GLU A 88 -19.66 6.91 -10.09
CA GLU A 88 -20.67 6.91 -11.16
C GLU A 88 -21.68 8.05 -11.02
N LYS A 89 -22.12 8.38 -9.80
CA LYS A 89 -23.00 9.53 -9.51
C LYS A 89 -22.38 10.85 -10.03
N HIS A 90 -21.05 10.97 -9.95
CA HIS A 90 -20.31 12.15 -10.45
C HIS A 90 -19.89 12.04 -11.93
N GLY A 91 -20.28 10.97 -12.63
CA GLY A 91 -19.98 10.79 -14.04
C GLY A 91 -18.50 10.59 -14.36
N ILE A 92 -17.69 10.14 -13.39
CA ILE A 92 -16.26 9.92 -13.56
C ILE A 92 -16.05 8.60 -14.30
N ALA A 93 -15.36 8.67 -15.44
CA ALA A 93 -15.00 7.49 -16.23
C ALA A 93 -13.84 6.72 -15.59
N TYR A 94 -13.93 5.39 -15.59
CA TYR A 94 -12.93 4.52 -15.01
C TYR A 94 -12.83 3.18 -15.74
N HIS A 95 -11.72 2.47 -15.55
CA HIS A 95 -11.49 1.12 -16.08
C HIS A 95 -10.86 0.19 -15.06
N ASP A 96 -11.03 -1.12 -15.27
CA ASP A 96 -10.24 -2.17 -14.59
C ASP A 96 -8.91 -2.34 -15.34
N LYS A 97 -7.82 -2.00 -14.69
CA LYS A 97 -6.45 -2.17 -15.23
C LYS A 97 -5.99 -3.63 -15.18
N GLY A 98 -6.76 -4.49 -14.55
CA GLY A 98 -6.47 -5.90 -14.27
C GLY A 98 -6.50 -6.20 -12.78
N ALA A 99 -6.78 -7.46 -12.45
CA ALA A 99 -6.93 -7.94 -11.07
C ALA A 99 -7.94 -7.13 -10.21
N GLY A 100 -8.95 -6.53 -10.85
CA GLY A 100 -10.00 -5.76 -10.19
C GLY A 100 -9.58 -4.36 -9.73
N GLN A 101 -8.42 -3.86 -10.16
CA GLN A 101 -7.91 -2.54 -9.80
C GLN A 101 -8.61 -1.45 -10.61
N LEU A 102 -9.40 -0.58 -9.97
CA LEU A 102 -10.14 0.49 -10.64
C LEU A 102 -9.37 1.80 -10.62
N PHE A 103 -9.16 2.36 -11.83
CA PHE A 103 -8.46 3.62 -12.06
C PHE A 103 -9.35 4.60 -12.81
N CYS A 104 -9.27 5.90 -12.49
CA CYS A 104 -9.85 6.91 -13.35
C CYS A 104 -9.20 6.89 -14.74
N ASP A 105 -9.99 7.13 -15.77
CA ASP A 105 -9.48 7.16 -17.15
C ASP A 105 -8.57 8.36 -17.37
N ASP A 106 -8.93 9.53 -16.88
CA ASP A 106 -8.21 10.76 -17.09
C ASP A 106 -7.29 11.15 -15.95
N SER A 107 -7.80 11.42 -14.76
CA SER A 107 -7.00 12.01 -13.69
C SER A 107 -7.52 11.70 -12.27
N SER A 108 -6.59 11.50 -11.35
CA SER A 108 -6.86 11.45 -9.90
C SER A 108 -7.52 12.72 -9.35
N LYS A 109 -7.44 13.83 -10.09
CA LYS A 109 -8.10 15.09 -9.73
C LYS A 109 -9.62 14.97 -9.71
N GLU A 110 -10.19 14.06 -10.50
CA GLU A 110 -11.64 13.84 -10.54
C GLU A 110 -12.14 13.27 -9.21
N ILE A 111 -11.44 12.28 -8.63
CA ILE A 111 -11.77 11.75 -7.31
C ILE A 111 -11.66 12.85 -6.22
N LEU A 112 -10.62 13.69 -6.29
CA LEU A 112 -10.48 14.77 -5.32
C LEU A 112 -11.59 15.80 -5.48
N ALA A 113 -11.90 16.25 -6.70
CA ALA A 113 -12.98 17.20 -6.99
C ALA A 113 -14.35 16.65 -6.55
N MET A 114 -14.60 15.36 -6.77
CA MET A 114 -15.80 14.69 -6.27
C MET A 114 -15.91 14.80 -4.75
N LEU A 115 -14.84 14.49 -4.02
CA LEU A 115 -14.83 14.57 -2.55
C LEU A 115 -14.97 16.03 -2.06
N GLU A 116 -14.39 17.00 -2.76
CA GLU A 116 -14.55 18.44 -2.47
C GLU A 116 -16.01 18.86 -2.65
N THR A 117 -16.65 18.48 -3.75
CA THR A 117 -18.06 18.75 -4.01
C THR A 117 -18.97 18.14 -2.95
N GLU A 118 -18.77 16.87 -2.61
CA GLU A 118 -19.57 16.22 -1.56
C GLU A 118 -19.34 16.85 -0.17
N CYS A 119 -18.13 17.34 0.14
CA CYS A 119 -17.86 18.11 1.36
C CYS A 119 -18.60 19.46 1.34
N GLU A 120 -18.60 20.19 0.22
CA GLU A 120 -19.29 21.45 0.05
C GLU A 120 -20.81 21.26 0.23
N ASP A 121 -21.39 20.28 -0.46
CA ASP A 121 -22.81 19.94 -0.37
C ASP A 121 -23.23 19.53 1.06
N ALA A 122 -22.31 18.92 1.81
CA ALA A 122 -22.51 18.54 3.23
C ALA A 122 -22.21 19.68 4.22
N GLY A 123 -21.84 20.87 3.76
CA GLY A 123 -21.56 22.04 4.60
C GLY A 123 -20.28 21.91 5.45
N VAL A 124 -19.31 21.15 5.00
CA VAL A 124 -18.03 20.93 5.68
C VAL A 124 -17.09 22.11 5.48
N GLU A 125 -16.51 22.60 6.58
CA GLU A 125 -15.44 23.60 6.52
C GLU A 125 -14.07 22.92 6.40
N ILE A 126 -13.29 23.26 5.37
CA ILE A 126 -11.94 22.69 5.15
C ILE A 126 -10.92 23.80 5.28
N LEU A 127 -9.97 23.63 6.21
CA LEU A 127 -8.88 24.57 6.44
C LEU A 127 -7.53 23.90 6.17
N THR A 128 -6.76 24.49 5.29
CA THR A 128 -5.37 24.08 4.97
C THR A 128 -4.34 24.97 5.68
N HIS A 129 -3.07 24.56 5.68
CA HIS A 129 -1.99 25.27 6.39
C HIS A 129 -2.26 25.39 7.89
N CYS A 130 -2.89 24.39 8.51
CA CYS A 130 -3.07 24.32 9.95
C CYS A 130 -1.79 23.75 10.59
N GLU A 131 -0.82 24.61 10.83
CA GLU A 131 0.46 24.24 11.43
C GLU A 131 0.39 24.25 12.96
N ASP A 132 1.40 23.65 13.61
CA ASP A 132 1.57 23.63 15.07
C ASP A 132 0.32 23.17 15.85
N MET A 133 -0.34 22.13 15.33
CA MET A 133 -1.52 21.61 15.98
C MET A 133 -1.20 20.96 17.33
N ALA A 134 -1.95 21.36 18.36
CA ALA A 134 -1.95 20.74 19.67
C ALA A 134 -3.41 20.46 20.09
N VAL A 135 -3.62 19.36 20.80
CA VAL A 135 -4.95 18.92 21.19
C VAL A 135 -5.01 18.76 22.72
N GLU A 136 -6.04 19.35 23.30
CA GLU A 136 -6.40 19.18 24.71
C GLU A 136 -7.83 18.65 24.80
N HIS A 137 -8.15 17.98 25.88
CA HIS A 137 -9.49 17.49 26.18
C HIS A 137 -9.82 17.68 27.66
N ASP A 138 -10.95 18.32 27.89
CA ASP A 138 -11.59 18.39 29.20
C ASP A 138 -13.06 17.91 29.03
N THR A 139 -14.00 18.80 28.83
CA THR A 139 -15.40 18.49 28.49
C THR A 139 -15.63 18.41 26.98
N SER A 140 -14.76 19.00 26.19
CA SER A 140 -14.74 19.03 24.74
C SER A 140 -13.28 18.94 24.25
N TYR A 141 -13.06 18.59 22.98
CA TYR A 141 -11.76 18.67 22.35
C TYR A 141 -11.44 20.11 21.97
N ILE A 142 -10.26 20.57 22.33
CA ILE A 142 -9.73 21.89 21.94
C ILE A 142 -8.52 21.63 21.06
N VAL A 143 -8.60 22.04 19.80
CA VAL A 143 -7.48 21.96 18.85
C VAL A 143 -6.96 23.37 18.62
N SER A 144 -5.75 23.62 19.08
CA SER A 144 -5.00 24.84 18.77
C SER A 144 -4.20 24.66 17.50
N SER A 145 -4.12 25.69 16.66
CA SER A 145 -3.32 25.69 15.43
C SER A 145 -2.93 27.12 15.03
N SER A 146 -2.11 27.25 13.99
CA SER A 146 -1.79 28.55 13.36
C SER A 146 -3.03 29.32 12.86
N LYS A 147 -4.17 28.63 12.66
CA LYS A 147 -5.45 29.23 12.24
C LYS A 147 -6.37 29.62 13.40
N GLY A 148 -5.93 29.40 14.62
CA GLY A 148 -6.67 29.67 15.84
C GLY A 148 -7.14 28.41 16.57
N PRO A 149 -7.88 28.58 17.69
CA PRO A 149 -8.44 27.48 18.43
C PRO A 149 -9.82 27.05 17.89
N PHE A 150 -10.02 25.73 17.82
CA PHE A 150 -11.27 25.07 17.45
C PHE A 150 -11.75 24.23 18.63
N VAL A 151 -13.05 24.20 18.88
CA VAL A 151 -13.67 23.40 19.95
C VAL A 151 -14.65 22.43 19.31
N GLY A 152 -14.56 21.15 19.66
CA GLY A 152 -15.44 20.11 19.13
C GLY A 152 -15.88 19.11 20.20
N ASP A 153 -17.04 18.50 19.97
CA ASP A 153 -17.55 17.44 20.85
C ASP A 153 -16.90 16.10 20.50
N SER A 154 -16.54 15.91 19.22
CA SER A 154 -15.80 14.75 18.71
C SER A 154 -14.52 15.16 17.99
N LEU A 155 -13.49 14.31 18.11
CA LEU A 155 -12.20 14.43 17.40
C LEU A 155 -11.94 13.18 16.60
N VAL A 156 -11.59 13.34 15.32
CA VAL A 156 -11.24 12.24 14.41
C VAL A 156 -9.79 12.37 14.01
N ILE A 157 -8.96 11.36 14.31
CA ILE A 157 -7.58 11.25 13.87
C ILE A 157 -7.58 10.54 12.50
N ALA A 158 -7.33 11.31 11.43
CA ALA A 158 -7.29 10.85 10.03
C ALA A 158 -5.97 11.25 9.34
N THR A 159 -4.89 11.32 10.11
CA THR A 159 -3.58 11.86 9.71
C THR A 159 -2.80 10.99 8.73
N GLY A 160 -3.26 9.76 8.48
CA GLY A 160 -2.52 8.77 7.69
C GLY A 160 -1.31 8.21 8.43
N GLY A 161 -0.44 7.52 7.69
CA GLY A 161 0.79 6.91 8.20
C GLY A 161 2.05 7.73 7.89
N LEU A 162 3.21 7.06 7.96
CA LEU A 162 4.54 7.65 7.77
C LEU A 162 5.05 7.57 6.32
N SER A 163 4.33 6.86 5.43
CA SER A 163 4.75 6.65 4.06
C SER A 163 4.80 7.97 3.28
N ILE A 164 5.85 8.13 2.47
CA ILE A 164 6.13 9.29 1.61
C ILE A 164 6.17 10.61 2.42
N PRO A 165 7.17 10.83 3.29
CA PRO A 165 7.25 12.02 4.16
C PRO A 165 7.17 13.35 3.42
N LYS A 166 7.65 13.40 2.17
CA LYS A 166 7.57 14.60 1.31
C LYS A 166 6.13 15.06 1.00
N MET A 167 5.14 14.19 1.23
CA MET A 167 3.72 14.51 1.05
C MET A 167 3.06 15.08 2.31
N GLY A 168 3.81 15.23 3.40
CA GLY A 168 3.32 15.74 4.68
C GLY A 168 3.01 14.64 5.69
N ALA A 169 3.41 13.41 5.43
CA ALA A 169 3.29 12.31 6.41
C ALA A 169 4.14 12.61 7.66
N SER A 170 3.55 12.40 8.83
CA SER A 170 4.18 12.64 10.13
C SER A 170 3.68 11.66 11.18
N ASP A 171 4.37 11.60 12.30
CA ASP A 171 4.00 10.81 13.48
C ASP A 171 2.92 11.45 14.36
N PHE A 172 2.39 12.60 13.97
CA PHE A 172 1.49 13.40 14.80
C PHE A 172 0.29 12.60 15.30
N GLY A 173 -0.37 11.82 14.44
CA GLY A 173 -1.50 10.99 14.84
C GLY A 173 -1.11 9.92 15.87
N TYR A 174 0.06 9.30 15.74
CA TYR A 174 0.56 8.32 16.71
C TYR A 174 0.93 8.96 18.04
N ARG A 175 1.54 10.14 18.02
CA ARG A 175 1.84 10.91 19.26
C ARG A 175 0.55 11.29 19.97
N LEU A 176 -0.46 11.75 19.21
CA LEU A 176 -1.74 12.12 19.74
C LEU A 176 -2.48 10.90 20.33
N ALA A 177 -2.47 9.76 19.66
CA ALA A 177 -3.01 8.52 20.17
C ALA A 177 -2.38 8.13 21.53
N LYS A 178 -1.05 8.18 21.60
CA LYS A 178 -0.31 7.92 22.86
C LYS A 178 -0.65 8.92 23.95
N GLN A 179 -0.85 10.21 23.63
CA GLN A 179 -1.28 11.25 24.55
C GLN A 179 -2.62 10.90 25.23
N PHE A 180 -3.53 10.28 24.47
CA PHE A 180 -4.83 9.79 24.98
C PHE A 180 -4.77 8.36 25.54
N GLY A 181 -3.56 7.81 25.73
CA GLY A 181 -3.36 6.50 26.35
C GLY A 181 -3.68 5.30 25.46
N LEU A 182 -3.74 5.49 24.12
CA LEU A 182 -3.89 4.38 23.19
C LEU A 182 -2.55 3.73 22.89
N SER A 183 -2.56 2.41 22.77
CA SER A 183 -1.43 1.61 22.30
C SER A 183 -1.22 1.83 20.80
N VAL A 184 0.03 1.81 20.36
CA VAL A 184 0.43 1.88 18.96
C VAL A 184 1.33 0.69 18.67
N VAL A 185 0.92 -0.15 17.73
CA VAL A 185 1.73 -1.25 17.20
C VAL A 185 2.91 -0.67 16.43
N ASP A 186 4.08 -1.27 16.58
CA ASP A 186 5.30 -0.80 15.92
C ASP A 186 5.10 -0.63 14.42
N THR A 187 5.44 0.56 13.95
CA THR A 187 5.24 0.91 12.54
C THR A 187 6.44 0.53 11.70
N ARG A 188 6.18 0.01 10.50
CA ARG A 188 7.20 -0.27 9.48
C ARG A 188 6.70 0.07 8.07
N ALA A 189 7.64 0.29 7.15
CA ALA A 189 7.32 0.52 5.75
C ALA A 189 6.69 -0.76 5.13
N GLY A 190 5.61 -0.61 4.39
CA GLY A 190 4.97 -1.67 3.62
C GLY A 190 4.80 -1.29 2.16
N LEU A 191 4.60 -2.26 1.28
CA LEU A 191 4.56 -2.06 -0.17
C LEU A 191 5.76 -1.22 -0.63
N VAL A 192 6.97 -1.71 -0.34
CA VAL A 192 8.22 -0.98 -0.46
C VAL A 192 9.28 -1.84 -1.15
N PRO A 193 10.13 -1.28 -2.05
CA PRO A 193 11.18 -2.04 -2.70
C PRO A 193 12.19 -2.64 -1.71
N PHE A 194 12.64 -3.86 -1.98
CA PHE A 194 13.76 -4.48 -1.30
C PHE A 194 15.08 -3.86 -1.74
N THR A 195 16.05 -3.81 -0.82
CA THR A 195 17.42 -3.39 -1.10
C THR A 195 18.41 -4.51 -0.80
N PHE A 196 19.49 -4.55 -1.59
CA PHE A 196 20.56 -5.50 -1.41
C PHE A 196 21.90 -4.80 -1.14
N THR A 197 22.92 -5.57 -0.75
CA THR A 197 24.31 -5.13 -0.56
C THR A 197 25.27 -6.08 -1.23
N GLY A 198 26.54 -5.67 -1.39
CA GLY A 198 27.60 -6.50 -1.97
C GLY A 198 27.29 -6.95 -3.41
N ALA A 199 27.67 -8.16 -3.75
CA ALA A 199 27.54 -8.70 -5.12
C ALA A 199 26.08 -8.70 -5.63
N MET A 200 25.08 -8.88 -4.75
CA MET A 200 23.69 -8.84 -5.16
C MET A 200 23.24 -7.42 -5.53
N HIS A 201 23.75 -6.38 -4.84
CA HIS A 201 23.51 -4.99 -5.22
C HIS A 201 24.12 -4.69 -6.59
N GLU A 202 25.35 -5.14 -6.84
CA GLU A 202 26.00 -4.94 -8.14
C GLU A 202 25.23 -5.62 -9.27
N LEU A 203 24.71 -6.83 -9.03
CA LEU A 203 23.88 -7.56 -10.00
C LEU A 203 22.57 -6.79 -10.29
N THR A 204 21.85 -6.34 -9.25
CA THR A 204 20.60 -5.61 -9.44
C THR A 204 20.81 -4.26 -10.13
N ASP A 205 21.95 -3.60 -9.91
CA ASP A 205 22.32 -2.35 -10.59
C ASP A 205 22.55 -2.58 -12.10
N ARG A 206 23.31 -3.64 -12.48
CA ARG A 206 23.49 -4.00 -13.88
C ARG A 206 22.17 -4.39 -14.58
N LEU A 207 21.23 -4.97 -13.85
CA LEU A 207 19.89 -5.34 -14.34
C LEU A 207 18.86 -4.21 -14.21
N SER A 208 19.25 -3.02 -13.76
CA SER A 208 18.31 -1.91 -13.53
C SER A 208 17.45 -1.61 -14.76
N GLY A 209 16.12 -1.61 -14.56
CA GLY A 209 15.12 -1.44 -15.62
C GLY A 209 14.61 -2.76 -16.23
N VAL A 210 15.21 -3.90 -15.91
CA VAL A 210 14.71 -5.21 -16.35
C VAL A 210 13.49 -5.59 -15.53
N SER A 211 12.39 -5.90 -16.21
CA SER A 211 11.14 -6.37 -15.59
C SER A 211 10.72 -7.70 -16.21
N LEU A 212 10.09 -8.56 -15.41
CA LEU A 212 9.51 -9.83 -15.85
C LEU A 212 8.46 -10.33 -14.85
N PRO A 213 7.49 -11.15 -15.33
CA PRO A 213 6.61 -11.90 -14.43
C PRO A 213 7.40 -12.88 -13.58
N ALA A 214 7.18 -12.88 -12.29
CA ALA A 214 7.82 -13.78 -11.35
C ALA A 214 6.89 -14.06 -10.14
N THR A 215 7.22 -15.13 -9.41
CA THR A 215 6.59 -15.37 -8.11
C THR A 215 7.60 -15.11 -7.00
N ILE A 216 7.21 -14.30 -6.01
CA ILE A 216 8.01 -14.07 -4.79
C ILE A 216 7.30 -14.70 -3.60
N THR A 217 8.06 -15.48 -2.82
CA THR A 217 7.62 -16.00 -1.53
C THR A 217 8.40 -15.32 -0.40
N ALA A 218 7.67 -14.75 0.57
CA ALA A 218 8.23 -14.15 1.78
C ALA A 218 7.40 -14.60 3.00
N SER A 219 8.06 -15.11 4.04
CA SER A 219 7.39 -15.58 5.27
C SER A 219 6.18 -16.50 4.99
N GLY A 220 6.31 -17.41 4.01
CA GLY A 220 5.25 -18.37 3.61
C GLY A 220 4.11 -17.79 2.75
N ASN A 221 4.13 -16.48 2.47
CA ASN A 221 3.15 -15.83 1.59
C ASN A 221 3.73 -15.68 0.19
N THR A 222 2.92 -15.99 -0.83
CA THR A 222 3.36 -16.07 -2.22
C THR A 222 2.58 -15.10 -3.10
N PHE A 223 3.29 -14.33 -3.93
CA PHE A 223 2.73 -13.32 -4.81
C PHE A 223 3.31 -13.47 -6.22
N THR A 224 2.43 -13.55 -7.21
CA THR A 224 2.80 -13.67 -8.62
C THR A 224 2.35 -12.41 -9.36
N ASP A 225 3.32 -11.66 -9.86
CA ASP A 225 3.13 -10.45 -10.67
C ASP A 225 4.50 -10.03 -11.22
N ASP A 226 4.60 -8.89 -11.91
CA ASP A 226 5.88 -8.37 -12.38
C ASP A 226 6.81 -8.00 -11.22
N ILE A 227 8.09 -8.36 -11.37
CA ILE A 227 9.20 -7.80 -10.61
C ILE A 227 9.95 -6.79 -11.47
N LEU A 228 10.64 -5.86 -10.84
CA LEU A 228 11.50 -4.87 -11.49
C LEU A 228 12.84 -4.80 -10.76
N PHE A 229 13.91 -5.08 -11.46
CA PHE A 229 15.26 -4.80 -10.97
C PHE A 229 15.53 -3.30 -10.99
N THR A 230 16.09 -2.78 -9.92
CA THR A 230 16.44 -1.37 -9.76
C THR A 230 17.91 -1.25 -9.35
N HIS A 231 18.48 -0.07 -9.47
CA HIS A 231 19.84 0.22 -9.00
C HIS A 231 20.08 -0.03 -7.51
N ARG A 232 19.06 -0.39 -6.73
CA ARG A 232 19.15 -0.69 -5.30
C ARG A 232 18.73 -2.11 -4.94
N GLY A 233 17.94 -2.74 -5.79
CA GLY A 233 17.40 -4.05 -5.47
C GLY A 233 16.19 -4.41 -6.32
N LEU A 234 15.11 -4.87 -5.67
CA LEU A 234 13.91 -5.35 -6.33
C LEU A 234 12.68 -4.50 -5.98
N SER A 235 11.97 -4.07 -7.00
CA SER A 235 10.67 -3.42 -6.97
C SER A 235 9.68 -4.20 -7.84
N GLY A 236 8.60 -3.56 -8.26
CA GLY A 236 7.51 -4.19 -9.01
C GLY A 236 6.44 -4.78 -8.09
N PRO A 237 5.23 -5.00 -8.61
CA PRO A 237 4.07 -5.38 -7.80
C PRO A 237 4.30 -6.59 -6.90
N ALA A 238 4.89 -7.68 -7.42
CA ALA A 238 5.17 -8.87 -6.60
C ALA A 238 6.14 -8.58 -5.45
N SER A 239 7.20 -7.78 -5.71
CA SER A 239 8.18 -7.39 -4.68
C SER A 239 7.57 -6.48 -3.61
N LEU A 240 6.80 -5.48 -4.04
CA LEU A 240 6.11 -4.56 -3.12
C LEU A 240 5.16 -5.32 -2.21
N GLN A 241 4.38 -6.24 -2.77
CA GLN A 241 3.42 -7.05 -2.01
C GLN A 241 4.14 -7.95 -0.99
N ALA A 242 5.20 -8.66 -1.43
CA ALA A 242 5.98 -9.54 -0.58
C ALA A 242 6.67 -8.79 0.58
N SER A 243 7.10 -7.54 0.37
CA SER A 243 7.75 -6.73 1.39
C SER A 243 6.90 -6.45 2.62
N SER A 244 5.57 -6.46 2.46
CA SER A 244 4.62 -6.28 3.57
C SER A 244 4.61 -7.48 4.53
N TYR A 245 5.07 -8.63 4.10
CA TYR A 245 5.14 -9.87 4.89
C TYR A 245 6.56 -10.21 5.37
N TRP A 246 7.57 -9.66 4.69
CA TRP A 246 8.97 -9.92 5.02
C TRP A 246 9.39 -9.23 6.31
N SER A 247 10.22 -9.92 7.11
CA SER A 247 10.87 -9.37 8.30
C SER A 247 12.39 -9.26 8.10
N PRO A 248 13.05 -8.25 8.67
CA PRO A 248 14.51 -8.08 8.55
C PRO A 248 15.28 -9.34 8.95
N GLY A 249 16.17 -9.78 8.04
CA GLY A 249 16.99 -10.98 8.23
C GLY A 249 16.45 -12.27 7.62
N GLU A 250 15.19 -12.27 7.17
CA GLU A 250 14.59 -13.40 6.45
C GLU A 250 15.00 -13.40 4.98
N ASP A 251 15.00 -14.58 4.38
CA ASP A 251 15.20 -14.76 2.95
C ASP A 251 13.87 -14.60 2.20
N ILE A 252 13.97 -14.26 0.92
CA ILE A 252 12.88 -14.36 -0.05
C ILE A 252 13.24 -15.38 -1.13
N THR A 253 12.25 -16.01 -1.72
CA THR A 253 12.46 -16.97 -2.81
C THR A 253 11.77 -16.48 -4.08
N LEU A 254 12.48 -16.46 -5.19
CA LEU A 254 11.98 -16.08 -6.51
C LEU A 254 11.80 -17.31 -7.39
N ASN A 255 10.61 -17.45 -7.99
CA ASN A 255 10.40 -18.29 -9.17
C ASN A 255 10.35 -17.37 -10.41
N LEU A 256 11.34 -17.48 -11.26
CA LEU A 256 11.49 -16.66 -12.48
C LEU A 256 10.66 -17.21 -13.66
N LEU A 257 10.09 -18.40 -13.53
CA LEU A 257 9.28 -19.07 -14.57
C LEU A 257 7.94 -19.53 -13.97
N PRO A 258 7.09 -18.61 -13.50
CA PRO A 258 5.86 -18.97 -12.79
C PRO A 258 4.85 -19.75 -13.63
N SER A 259 4.93 -19.64 -14.96
CA SER A 259 4.00 -20.26 -15.91
C SER A 259 4.52 -21.58 -16.51
N ALA A 260 5.73 -22.02 -16.16
CA ALA A 260 6.36 -23.22 -16.73
C ALA A 260 7.14 -23.99 -15.69
N ASN A 261 7.25 -25.31 -15.88
CA ASN A 261 8.22 -26.12 -15.15
C ASN A 261 9.59 -26.00 -15.85
N ALA A 262 10.58 -25.49 -15.14
CA ALA A 262 11.91 -25.25 -15.72
C ALA A 262 12.65 -26.56 -16.09
N GLU A 263 12.44 -27.63 -15.34
CA GLU A 263 13.05 -28.95 -15.67
C GLU A 263 12.47 -29.51 -16.95
N ASP A 264 11.16 -29.46 -17.14
CA ASP A 264 10.49 -29.90 -18.35
C ASP A 264 10.91 -29.06 -19.55
N LEU A 265 10.98 -27.74 -19.38
CA LEU A 265 11.43 -26.80 -20.41
C LEU A 265 12.86 -27.13 -20.90
N LEU A 266 13.77 -27.34 -19.96
CA LEU A 266 15.18 -27.65 -20.30
C LEU A 266 15.34 -29.04 -20.91
N SER A 267 14.59 -30.03 -20.42
CA SER A 267 14.57 -31.40 -20.97
C SER A 267 14.00 -31.41 -22.39
N ASP A 268 12.93 -30.70 -22.63
CA ASP A 268 12.31 -30.50 -23.94
C ASP A 268 13.27 -29.81 -24.92
N ALA A 269 13.94 -28.75 -24.46
CA ALA A 269 14.92 -28.04 -25.29
C ALA A 269 16.07 -28.93 -25.70
N LYS A 270 16.54 -29.83 -24.82
CA LYS A 270 17.58 -30.81 -25.14
C LYS A 270 17.19 -31.74 -26.31
N ILE A 271 15.90 -32.05 -26.41
CA ILE A 271 15.35 -32.90 -27.49
C ILE A 271 15.07 -32.09 -28.76
N LYS A 272 14.39 -30.93 -28.60
CA LYS A 272 13.87 -30.14 -29.73
C LYS A 272 14.93 -29.22 -30.36
N GLN A 273 15.85 -28.72 -29.54
CA GLN A 273 16.89 -27.75 -29.93
C GLN A 273 18.31 -28.19 -29.51
N PRO A 274 18.78 -29.42 -29.79
CA PRO A 274 20.01 -29.99 -29.23
C PRO A 274 21.29 -29.19 -29.56
N LYS A 275 21.28 -28.39 -30.59
CA LYS A 275 22.41 -27.56 -31.04
C LYS A 275 22.40 -26.15 -30.44
N ALA A 276 21.29 -25.73 -29.79
CA ALA A 276 21.17 -24.42 -29.18
C ALA A 276 22.09 -24.32 -27.95
N LEU A 277 22.57 -23.12 -27.67
CA LEU A 277 23.24 -22.82 -26.42
C LEU A 277 22.19 -22.63 -25.33
N LEU A 278 22.49 -23.00 -24.10
CA LEU A 278 21.57 -22.85 -22.96
C LEU A 278 21.02 -21.42 -22.83
N ARG A 279 21.89 -20.40 -22.98
CA ARG A 279 21.47 -18.99 -22.95
C ARG A 279 20.45 -18.63 -24.03
N THR A 280 20.50 -19.29 -25.20
CA THR A 280 19.52 -19.05 -26.27
C THR A 280 18.16 -19.60 -25.89
N VAL A 281 18.13 -20.83 -25.38
CA VAL A 281 16.91 -21.48 -24.88
C VAL A 281 16.25 -20.65 -23.77
N LEU A 282 17.02 -20.25 -22.76
CA LEU A 282 16.49 -19.47 -21.64
C LEU A 282 16.03 -18.07 -22.06
N SER A 283 16.66 -17.45 -23.07
CA SER A 283 16.27 -16.13 -23.57
C SER A 283 14.96 -16.12 -24.37
N GLU A 284 14.40 -17.30 -24.68
CA GLU A 284 13.02 -17.41 -25.22
C GLU A 284 11.96 -17.16 -24.13
N HIS A 285 12.34 -17.27 -22.84
CA HIS A 285 11.44 -17.19 -21.69
C HIS A 285 11.78 -16.08 -20.70
N LEU A 286 13.04 -15.68 -20.63
CA LEU A 286 13.57 -14.69 -19.68
C LEU A 286 14.28 -13.55 -20.42
N PRO A 287 14.31 -12.35 -19.88
CA PRO A 287 15.10 -11.24 -20.43
C PRO A 287 16.57 -11.65 -20.58
N ARG A 288 17.13 -11.44 -21.76
CA ARG A 288 18.50 -11.86 -22.09
C ARG A 288 19.56 -11.34 -21.11
N ALA A 289 19.39 -10.08 -20.66
CA ALA A 289 20.32 -9.51 -19.68
C ALA A 289 20.33 -10.32 -18.38
N LEU A 290 19.16 -10.73 -17.88
CA LEU A 290 19.04 -11.58 -16.70
C LEU A 290 19.68 -12.96 -16.92
N VAL A 291 19.44 -13.58 -18.08
CA VAL A 291 20.04 -14.89 -18.42
C VAL A 291 21.57 -14.85 -18.37
N LEU A 292 22.17 -13.77 -18.87
CA LEU A 292 23.64 -13.62 -18.88
C LEU A 292 24.20 -13.48 -17.45
N GLU A 293 23.56 -12.70 -16.61
CA GLU A 293 23.94 -12.55 -15.19
C GLU A 293 23.79 -13.87 -14.40
N LEU A 294 22.66 -14.58 -14.59
CA LEU A 294 22.44 -15.87 -13.96
C LEU A 294 23.45 -16.93 -14.44
N GLN A 295 23.81 -16.90 -15.71
CA GLN A 295 24.83 -17.79 -16.30
C GLN A 295 26.17 -17.57 -15.60
N GLU A 296 26.60 -16.33 -15.47
CA GLU A 296 27.86 -15.99 -14.80
C GLU A 296 27.86 -16.41 -13.32
N LEU A 297 26.72 -16.27 -12.65
CA LEU A 297 26.58 -16.54 -11.24
C LEU A 297 26.45 -18.04 -10.90
N PHE A 298 25.72 -18.81 -11.70
CA PHE A 298 25.31 -20.16 -11.32
C PHE A 298 25.80 -21.29 -12.22
N TRP A 299 26.09 -21.02 -13.50
CA TRP A 299 26.56 -22.04 -14.45
C TRP A 299 27.60 -21.50 -15.45
N PRO A 300 28.71 -20.90 -14.95
CA PRO A 300 29.73 -20.29 -15.81
C PRO A 300 30.38 -21.31 -16.78
N ASP A 301 30.49 -22.56 -16.35
CA ASP A 301 31.09 -23.63 -17.19
C ASP A 301 30.20 -24.04 -18.36
N ALA A 302 28.90 -23.75 -18.32
CA ALA A 302 27.94 -24.05 -19.38
C ALA A 302 27.77 -22.91 -20.41
N THR A 303 28.53 -21.84 -20.30
CA THR A 303 28.41 -20.60 -21.09
C THR A 303 28.37 -20.84 -22.61
N ASP A 304 29.26 -21.68 -23.13
CA ASP A 304 29.37 -21.97 -24.55
C ASP A 304 28.98 -23.42 -24.90
N GLN A 305 28.36 -24.13 -23.95
CA GLN A 305 27.88 -25.48 -24.18
C GLN A 305 26.54 -25.51 -24.88
N ARG A 306 26.37 -26.47 -25.79
CA ARG A 306 25.07 -26.80 -26.37
C ARG A 306 24.22 -27.48 -25.32
N VAL A 307 22.91 -27.24 -25.31
CA VAL A 307 22.00 -27.85 -24.33
C VAL A 307 22.08 -29.39 -24.35
N ALA A 308 22.37 -30.00 -25.53
CA ALA A 308 22.55 -31.45 -25.63
C ALA A 308 23.77 -31.98 -24.87
N ASP A 309 24.83 -31.19 -24.74
CA ASP A 309 26.08 -31.57 -24.13
C ASP A 309 26.09 -31.41 -22.60
N ILE A 310 25.08 -30.70 -22.03
CA ILE A 310 24.94 -30.47 -20.59
C ILE A 310 24.31 -31.73 -19.96
N PRO A 311 24.88 -32.28 -18.88
CA PRO A 311 24.30 -33.41 -18.16
C PRO A 311 22.89 -33.08 -17.63
N ASP A 312 21.98 -34.08 -17.63
CA ASP A 312 20.61 -33.89 -17.12
C ASP A 312 20.57 -33.48 -15.65
N SER A 313 21.53 -33.96 -14.84
CA SER A 313 21.66 -33.55 -13.44
C SER A 313 21.96 -32.05 -13.30
N GLU A 314 22.74 -31.48 -14.25
CA GLU A 314 23.05 -30.06 -14.23
C GLU A 314 21.87 -29.23 -14.75
N LEU A 315 21.18 -29.69 -15.79
CA LEU A 315 19.94 -29.04 -16.25
C LEU A 315 18.87 -29.01 -15.13
N ARG A 316 18.73 -30.08 -14.33
CA ARG A 316 17.83 -30.09 -13.16
C ARG A 316 18.23 -29.06 -12.11
N LYS A 317 19.55 -28.92 -11.81
CA LYS A 317 20.00 -27.88 -10.86
C LYS A 317 19.68 -26.48 -11.36
N ILE A 318 19.94 -26.21 -12.65
CA ILE A 318 19.60 -24.93 -13.26
C ILE A 318 18.09 -24.68 -13.18
N GLY A 319 17.27 -25.69 -13.50
CA GLY A 319 15.83 -25.61 -13.37
C GLY A 319 15.38 -25.26 -11.94
N SER A 320 15.96 -25.94 -10.94
CA SER A 320 15.68 -25.67 -9.55
C SER A 320 16.04 -24.25 -9.12
N ILE A 321 17.19 -23.73 -9.58
CA ILE A 321 17.61 -22.34 -9.33
C ILE A 321 16.60 -21.36 -9.94
N LEU A 322 16.20 -21.58 -11.19
CA LEU A 322 15.23 -20.69 -11.86
C LEU A 322 13.87 -20.65 -11.19
N GLN A 323 13.45 -21.73 -10.53
CA GLN A 323 12.18 -21.83 -9.83
C GLN A 323 12.23 -21.52 -8.33
N ALA A 324 13.42 -21.50 -7.73
CA ALA A 324 13.60 -21.27 -6.29
C ALA A 324 14.90 -20.51 -5.98
N TRP A 325 15.10 -19.39 -6.67
CA TRP A 325 16.25 -18.52 -6.41
C TRP A 325 16.07 -17.81 -5.06
N THR A 326 16.89 -18.22 -4.09
CA THR A 326 16.86 -17.63 -2.74
C THR A 326 17.72 -16.38 -2.67
N LEU A 327 17.14 -15.29 -2.19
CA LEU A 327 17.77 -13.99 -2.00
C LEU A 327 17.60 -13.53 -0.56
N LYS A 328 18.62 -12.85 -0.04
CA LYS A 328 18.57 -12.24 1.28
C LYS A 328 18.58 -10.71 1.18
N PRO A 329 17.42 -10.04 1.27
CA PRO A 329 17.37 -8.60 1.30
C PRO A 329 18.14 -8.05 2.51
N ALA A 330 18.92 -7.00 2.31
CA ALA A 330 19.60 -6.32 3.40
C ALA A 330 18.62 -5.43 4.18
N SER A 331 17.66 -4.83 3.49
CA SER A 331 16.64 -3.96 4.03
C SER A 331 15.57 -3.68 2.96
N THR A 332 14.73 -2.68 3.24
CA THR A 332 13.86 -2.03 2.25
C THR A 332 14.27 -0.57 2.06
N GLU A 333 13.71 0.12 1.07
CA GLU A 333 13.96 1.57 0.87
C GLU A 333 13.33 2.45 1.96
N GLY A 334 12.56 1.87 2.88
CA GLY A 334 11.94 2.56 4.00
C GLY A 334 10.77 3.47 3.57
N TYR A 335 10.35 4.33 4.50
CA TYR A 335 9.17 5.18 4.30
C TYR A 335 9.26 6.15 3.13
N ARG A 336 10.46 6.43 2.63
CA ARG A 336 10.66 7.38 1.53
C ARG A 336 9.92 6.97 0.26
N THR A 337 9.85 5.67 0.00
CA THR A 337 9.27 5.06 -1.20
C THR A 337 8.14 4.08 -0.90
N ALA A 338 7.91 3.78 0.38
CA ALA A 338 6.81 2.92 0.79
C ALA A 338 5.47 3.51 0.40
N GLU A 339 4.56 2.69 -0.13
CA GLU A 339 3.21 3.14 -0.42
C GLU A 339 2.36 3.26 0.85
N VAL A 340 2.60 2.39 1.83
CA VAL A 340 1.82 2.32 3.07
C VAL A 340 2.70 2.16 4.30
N THR A 341 2.10 2.43 5.46
CA THR A 341 2.63 2.12 6.78
C THR A 341 1.90 0.89 7.33
N LEU A 342 2.66 -0.12 7.73
CA LEU A 342 2.17 -1.26 8.49
C LEU A 342 2.28 -0.95 9.99
N GLY A 343 1.42 -1.55 10.82
CA GLY A 343 1.29 -1.15 12.21
C GLY A 343 0.46 0.12 12.34
N GLY A 344 0.45 0.74 13.51
CA GLY A 344 -0.34 1.93 13.80
C GLY A 344 -1.14 1.81 15.08
N ILE A 345 -2.18 2.62 15.25
CA ILE A 345 -3.04 2.58 16.44
C ILE A 345 -3.65 1.19 16.58
N ASP A 346 -3.43 0.57 17.75
CA ASP A 346 -3.89 -0.80 18.01
C ASP A 346 -5.41 -0.88 17.89
N THR A 347 -5.87 -1.77 17.04
CA THR A 347 -7.29 -2.03 16.79
C THR A 347 -8.04 -2.52 18.03
N ASN A 348 -7.35 -3.09 19.03
CA ASN A 348 -7.93 -3.46 20.31
C ASN A 348 -8.42 -2.25 21.12
N GLU A 349 -7.89 -1.07 20.87
CA GLU A 349 -8.30 0.20 21.50
C GLU A 349 -9.59 0.76 20.90
N LEU A 350 -10.00 0.27 19.73
CA LEU A 350 -11.08 0.83 18.92
C LEU A 350 -12.28 -0.12 18.80
N SER A 351 -13.44 0.46 18.59
CA SER A 351 -14.64 -0.25 18.16
C SER A 351 -14.57 -0.55 16.67
N SER A 352 -14.64 -1.82 16.27
CA SER A 352 -14.66 -2.20 14.83
C SER A 352 -15.92 -1.74 14.09
N GLN A 353 -16.96 -1.34 14.82
CA GLN A 353 -18.22 -0.85 14.22
C GLN A 353 -18.21 0.65 13.97
N THR A 354 -17.59 1.42 14.87
CA THR A 354 -17.68 2.89 14.85
C THR A 354 -16.34 3.59 14.74
N MET A 355 -15.23 2.85 14.78
CA MET A 355 -13.88 3.41 14.87
C MET A 355 -13.64 4.28 16.11
N ALA A 356 -14.60 4.32 17.05
CA ALA A 356 -14.49 5.07 18.30
C ALA A 356 -13.46 4.44 19.24
N CYS A 357 -12.70 5.27 19.93
CA CYS A 357 -11.85 4.84 21.03
C CYS A 357 -12.70 4.30 22.19
N LYS A 358 -12.34 3.14 22.73
CA LYS A 358 -13.08 2.50 23.82
C LYS A 358 -12.89 3.21 25.16
N ARG A 359 -11.76 3.90 25.35
CA ARG A 359 -11.38 4.51 26.62
C ARG A 359 -11.56 6.02 26.64
N GLN A 360 -11.54 6.67 25.47
CA GLN A 360 -11.64 8.10 25.33
C GLN A 360 -12.92 8.46 24.56
N PRO A 361 -13.99 8.89 25.24
CA PRO A 361 -15.24 9.26 24.59
C PRO A 361 -15.06 10.39 23.56
N GLY A 362 -15.74 10.30 22.43
CA GLY A 362 -15.67 11.30 21.36
C GLY A 362 -14.37 11.26 20.53
N LEU A 363 -13.43 10.35 20.83
CA LEU A 363 -12.22 10.17 20.02
C LEU A 363 -12.42 9.02 19.01
N TYR A 364 -12.04 9.25 17.74
CA TYR A 364 -12.12 8.28 16.65
C TYR A 364 -10.80 8.24 15.88
N CYS A 365 -10.45 7.06 15.34
CA CYS A 365 -9.25 6.89 14.53
C CYS A 365 -9.59 6.13 13.25
N ILE A 366 -9.20 6.66 12.08
CA ILE A 366 -9.60 6.12 10.77
C ILE A 366 -8.47 6.14 9.74
N GLY A 367 -8.60 5.29 8.72
CA GLY A 367 -7.63 5.20 7.64
C GLY A 367 -6.30 4.58 8.08
N GLU A 368 -5.22 4.97 7.41
CA GLU A 368 -3.89 4.38 7.53
C GLU A 368 -3.21 4.60 8.90
N VAL A 369 -3.70 5.52 9.73
CA VAL A 369 -3.18 5.69 11.11
C VAL A 369 -3.52 4.51 12.02
N VAL A 370 -4.55 3.73 11.68
CA VAL A 370 -4.97 2.52 12.38
C VAL A 370 -4.17 1.33 11.85
N ASP A 371 -3.85 0.35 12.72
CA ASP A 371 -3.16 -0.90 12.34
C ASP A 371 -4.03 -1.77 11.43
N VAL A 372 -4.28 -1.29 10.21
CA VAL A 372 -4.91 -2.00 9.09
C VAL A 372 -4.28 -1.50 7.80
N ALA A 373 -3.56 -2.36 7.11
CA ALA A 373 -2.92 -2.06 5.83
C ALA A 373 -3.37 -3.04 4.76
N GLY A 374 -3.86 -2.55 3.65
CA GLY A 374 -4.31 -3.35 2.52
C GLY A 374 -3.17 -3.76 1.59
N HIS A 375 -3.41 -4.78 0.80
CA HIS A 375 -2.57 -5.18 -0.31
C HIS A 375 -2.40 -4.04 -1.33
N LEU A 376 -1.46 -4.22 -2.26
CA LEU A 376 -1.28 -3.36 -3.42
C LEU A 376 -2.51 -3.46 -4.33
N GLY A 377 -3.01 -2.31 -4.83
CA GLY A 377 -4.05 -2.30 -5.84
C GLY A 377 -5.42 -1.80 -5.40
N GLY A 378 -5.50 -0.67 -4.69
CA GLY A 378 -6.74 0.02 -4.32
C GLY A 378 -7.32 -0.35 -2.95
N PHE A 379 -6.83 -1.39 -2.31
CA PHE A 379 -7.32 -1.87 -1.02
C PHE A 379 -7.16 -0.83 0.11
N ASN A 380 -6.06 -0.08 0.12
CA ASN A 380 -5.79 0.94 1.15
C ASN A 380 -6.77 2.12 1.05
N PHE A 381 -7.17 2.49 -0.16
CA PHE A 381 -8.25 3.47 -0.34
C PHE A 381 -9.59 2.91 0.10
N GLN A 382 -9.90 1.64 -0.23
CA GLN A 382 -11.15 1.04 0.24
C GLN A 382 -11.24 1.01 1.78
N TRP A 383 -10.12 0.74 2.47
CA TRP A 383 -10.06 0.86 3.93
C TRP A 383 -10.29 2.29 4.39
N ALA A 384 -9.69 3.27 3.71
CA ALA A 384 -9.90 4.69 4.04
C ALA A 384 -11.39 5.06 3.92
N TRP A 385 -12.06 4.65 2.86
CA TRP A 385 -13.49 4.90 2.64
C TRP A 385 -14.35 4.21 3.70
N ALA A 386 -14.13 2.92 3.92
CA ALA A 386 -14.95 2.11 4.83
C ALA A 386 -14.82 2.53 6.29
N SER A 387 -13.59 2.76 6.78
CA SER A 387 -13.35 3.22 8.15
C SER A 387 -13.90 4.63 8.39
N ALA A 388 -13.78 5.50 7.38
CA ALA A 388 -14.30 6.85 7.42
C ALA A 388 -15.84 6.90 7.51
N GLN A 389 -16.51 6.10 6.69
CA GLN A 389 -17.96 5.96 6.76
C GLN A 389 -18.40 5.43 8.11
N ALA A 390 -17.69 4.42 8.65
CA ALA A 390 -18.00 3.87 9.97
C ALA A 390 -17.93 4.93 11.09
N ALA A 391 -16.92 5.79 11.06
CA ALA A 391 -16.78 6.89 12.02
C ALA A 391 -17.79 8.01 11.75
N GLY A 392 -17.92 8.46 10.51
CA GLY A 392 -18.82 9.54 10.13
C GLY A 392 -20.29 9.27 10.48
N GLN A 393 -20.70 8.00 10.47
CA GLN A 393 -22.04 7.59 10.94
C GLN A 393 -22.18 7.56 12.47
N ALA A 394 -21.09 7.69 13.22
CA ALA A 394 -21.10 7.56 14.69
C ALA A 394 -20.82 8.87 15.44
N VAL A 395 -20.06 9.81 14.83
CA VAL A 395 -19.68 11.11 15.41
C VAL A 395 -20.86 12.06 15.60
#